data_f875b82171b83261080b98dadd910105
#
_entry.id   f875b82171b83261080b98dadd910105
#
_cell.length_a   1.000
_cell.length_b   1.000
_cell.length_c   1.000
_cell.angle_alpha   90.00
_cell.angle_beta   90.00
_cell.angle_gamma   90.00
#
_symmetry.space_group_name_H-M   'P 1'
#
loop_
_entity.id
_entity.type
_entity.pdbx_description
1 polymer ?
#
loop_
_entity_poly.entity_id
_entity_poly.type
_entity_poly.pdbx_seq_one_letter_code
_entity_poly.pdbx_strand_id
1 'polypeptide(L)'
;MGYILVVKPLQTQQVSKNENHLEGASHLETYSVCNGLAEKIQCIRKTKAYKLVVVKYRVNTTIANIRHRRNDSGPLHVLLVSYARTGSSFVGDLLQSLPNSFYHFEPLHFLSNPVLNYSFVEARSVLDKVFRCNVSSIEGFLKWQRKNKGYMKFKRSFNYWKECSRKNACYNGSYIDAYCRRHNMIIAKTIRIKLSDAIEIFNTHPHLNLKIIYLARDPRGSINSRTKFPVSQWCKRDPMCINPNYFCSALSEDLKTVCTLSKERPEDFMVLRYEDLSLDPFGTTSRLVQFLGFQSIPPETETFLNTHTSVIGNVRDKYRTQGVDYPYSTFRNSSITATSWRLQMSFKRVALLQTTCQTALTGLGFYSYSTVASLRSNINFDTNVDDAIRAFCSGN
;
A
#
# COMPACT_ATOMS: atom_id res chain seq x y z
N MET A 1 13.07 22.93 -15.99
CA MET A 1 13.52 22.15 -17.15
C MET A 1 14.30 20.96 -16.62
N GLY A 2 13.87 19.76 -16.88
CA GLY A 2 14.60 18.54 -16.50
C GLY A 2 15.28 17.95 -17.74
N TYR A 3 16.42 17.31 -17.55
CA TYR A 3 17.13 16.59 -18.59
C TYR A 3 17.16 15.10 -18.21
N ILE A 4 16.82 14.22 -19.15
CA ILE A 4 17.03 12.78 -19.01
C ILE A 4 18.19 12.41 -19.93
N LEU A 5 19.21 11.79 -19.36
CA LEU A 5 20.36 11.25 -20.08
C LEU A 5 20.08 9.78 -20.44
N VAL A 6 19.98 9.49 -21.72
CA VAL A 6 19.87 8.10 -22.20
C VAL A 6 21.21 7.73 -22.86
N VAL A 7 21.88 6.73 -22.30
CA VAL A 7 23.13 6.19 -22.84
C VAL A 7 22.80 4.94 -23.64
N LYS A 8 23.11 4.93 -24.95
CA LYS A 8 23.01 3.75 -25.80
C LYS A 8 24.40 3.24 -26.17
N PRO A 9 24.67 1.93 -26.17
CA PRO A 9 25.92 1.38 -26.68
C PRO A 9 26.02 1.59 -28.20
N LEU A 10 27.21 1.90 -28.67
CA LEU A 10 27.53 2.01 -30.10
C LEU A 10 27.54 0.58 -30.71
N GLN A 11 26.55 0.30 -31.56
CA GLN A 11 26.68 -0.84 -32.47
C GLN A 11 27.70 -0.46 -33.54
N THR A 12 28.72 -1.31 -33.74
CA THR A 12 29.71 -1.20 -34.77
C THR A 12 29.07 -1.41 -36.15
N GLN A 13 28.60 -0.37 -36.78
CA GLN A 13 28.36 -0.32 -38.23
C GLN A 13 28.94 1.00 -38.79
N GLN A 14 29.58 0.83 -39.93
CA GLN A 14 30.35 1.81 -40.65
C GLN A 14 29.74 3.20 -40.69
N VAL A 15 30.50 4.19 -40.21
CA VAL A 15 30.17 5.60 -40.31
C VAL A 15 30.75 6.11 -41.63
N SER A 16 29.88 6.46 -42.57
CA SER A 16 30.27 7.34 -43.68
C SER A 16 30.48 8.75 -43.10
N LYS A 17 31.60 9.33 -43.51
CA LYS A 17 32.00 10.71 -43.14
C LYS A 17 30.93 11.71 -43.61
N ASN A 18 30.34 12.45 -42.69
CA ASN A 18 29.96 13.83 -42.88
C ASN A 18 30.07 14.52 -41.53
N GLU A 19 31.09 15.32 -41.43
CA GLU A 19 31.39 16.20 -40.30
C GLU A 19 30.43 17.37 -40.30
N ASN A 20 29.77 17.61 -39.15
CA ASN A 20 29.72 18.97 -38.61
C ASN A 20 29.15 18.96 -37.18
N HIS A 21 30.01 19.35 -36.25
CA HIS A 21 29.80 19.86 -34.90
C HIS A 21 28.88 19.09 -33.92
N LEU A 22 29.50 18.13 -33.26
CA LEU A 22 29.10 17.70 -31.92
C LEU A 22 30.38 17.28 -31.19
N GLU A 23 30.79 18.03 -30.18
CA GLU A 23 31.87 17.65 -29.27
C GLU A 23 31.51 16.35 -28.54
N GLY A 24 32.25 15.31 -28.87
CA GLY A 24 32.08 14.00 -28.28
C GLY A 24 32.91 13.81 -27.02
N ALA A 25 32.29 13.60 -25.88
CA ALA A 25 32.93 12.98 -24.72
C ALA A 25 32.80 11.48 -24.81
N SER A 26 33.91 10.78 -24.96
CA SER A 26 34.00 9.32 -24.91
C SER A 26 34.36 8.85 -23.49
N HIS A 27 33.75 7.79 -23.03
CA HIS A 27 34.04 6.90 -21.90
C HIS A 27 33.14 7.00 -20.67
N LEU A 28 32.33 5.97 -20.45
CA LEU A 28 31.68 5.68 -19.15
C LEU A 28 31.55 4.16 -18.94
N GLU A 29 32.15 3.69 -17.86
CA GLU A 29 31.79 2.43 -17.20
C GLU A 29 30.98 2.76 -15.96
N THR A 30 29.81 2.18 -15.82
CA THR A 30 28.84 2.27 -14.72
C THR A 30 27.71 3.28 -14.91
N TYR A 31 26.52 2.78 -14.66
CA TYR A 31 25.30 3.58 -14.59
C TYR A 31 25.37 4.52 -13.39
N SER A 32 25.66 5.76 -13.61
CA SER A 32 25.49 6.82 -12.62
C SER A 32 24.38 7.74 -13.06
N VAL A 33 23.37 7.90 -12.23
CA VAL A 33 22.37 8.93 -12.39
C VAL A 33 23.02 10.25 -12.01
N CYS A 34 23.29 11.10 -13.00
CA CYS A 34 23.82 12.43 -12.76
C CYS A 34 22.65 13.40 -12.50
N ASN A 35 22.47 13.82 -11.26
CA ASN A 35 21.55 14.90 -10.89
C ASN A 35 22.35 16.21 -10.79
N GLY A 36 22.09 17.17 -11.67
CA GLY A 36 22.71 18.49 -11.61
C GLY A 36 22.14 19.45 -12.63
N LEU A 37 22.15 20.73 -12.31
CA LEU A 37 21.91 21.85 -13.24
C LEU A 37 22.98 21.85 -14.31
N ALA A 38 22.63 22.25 -15.54
CA ALA A 38 23.37 22.08 -16.79
C ALA A 38 24.83 22.63 -16.84
N GLU A 39 25.35 23.22 -15.79
CA GLU A 39 26.65 23.86 -15.78
C GLU A 39 27.78 23.09 -15.08
N LYS A 40 27.50 21.98 -14.39
CA LYS A 40 28.54 21.15 -13.75
C LYS A 40 28.12 19.67 -13.73
N ILE A 41 28.39 18.94 -14.79
CA ILE A 41 28.31 17.48 -14.82
C ILE A 41 29.73 16.92 -14.73
N GLN A 42 30.08 16.32 -13.60
CA GLN A 42 31.34 15.60 -13.42
C GLN A 42 31.06 14.11 -13.43
N CYS A 43 31.49 13.43 -14.49
CA CYS A 43 31.34 11.98 -14.65
C CYS A 43 32.70 11.29 -14.66
N ILE A 44 32.82 10.16 -13.94
CA ILE A 44 34.06 9.40 -13.77
C ILE A 44 34.28 8.45 -14.97
N ARG A 45 35.50 8.44 -15.53
CA ARG A 45 35.93 7.70 -16.73
C ARG A 45 36.15 6.22 -16.46
N LYS A 46 35.66 5.34 -17.35
CA LYS A 46 36.28 4.03 -17.69
C LYS A 46 35.83 3.50 -19.08
N THR A 47 36.72 2.87 -19.71
CA THR A 47 37.02 2.32 -21.01
C THR A 47 35.96 1.58 -21.87
N LYS A 48 34.88 2.21 -22.32
CA LYS A 48 34.15 1.82 -23.56
C LYS A 48 33.45 3.04 -24.15
N ALA A 49 33.48 3.18 -25.47
CA ALA A 49 32.93 4.35 -26.16
C ALA A 49 31.41 4.35 -26.27
N TYR A 50 30.75 5.37 -25.77
CA TYR A 50 29.31 5.58 -25.90
C TYR A 50 29.05 6.97 -26.50
N LYS A 51 27.98 7.06 -27.30
CA LYS A 51 27.52 8.33 -27.84
C LYS A 51 26.47 8.93 -26.89
N LEU A 52 26.75 10.10 -26.37
CA LEU A 52 25.83 10.80 -25.49
C LEU A 52 24.77 11.52 -26.35
N VAL A 53 23.50 11.15 -26.18
CA VAL A 53 22.38 11.85 -26.82
C VAL A 53 21.65 12.62 -25.73
N VAL A 54 21.74 13.92 -25.74
CA VAL A 54 20.96 14.79 -24.82
C VAL A 54 19.62 15.08 -25.47
N VAL A 55 18.56 14.51 -24.91
CA VAL A 55 17.20 14.80 -25.35
C VAL A 55 16.58 15.81 -24.39
N LYS A 56 16.25 16.99 -24.92
CA LYS A 56 15.68 18.09 -24.16
C LYS A 56 14.18 17.91 -24.06
N TYR A 57 13.68 17.54 -22.88
CA TYR A 57 12.26 17.51 -22.62
C TYR A 57 11.81 18.79 -21.92
N ARG A 58 10.76 19.39 -22.45
CA ARG A 58 10.04 20.44 -21.73
C ARG A 58 9.07 19.71 -20.78
N VAL A 59 9.47 19.58 -19.53
CA VAL A 59 8.55 19.15 -18.49
C VAL A 59 7.61 20.35 -18.26
N ASN A 60 6.43 20.31 -18.86
CA ASN A 60 5.33 21.12 -18.38
C ASN A 60 4.99 20.57 -17.00
N THR A 61 5.49 21.22 -15.96
CA THR A 61 4.98 21.08 -14.59
C THR A 61 3.58 21.70 -14.52
N THR A 62 2.66 21.15 -15.29
CA THR A 62 1.25 21.28 -14.95
C THR A 62 1.09 20.38 -13.75
N ILE A 63 0.79 20.97 -12.60
CA ILE A 63 0.22 20.24 -11.44
C ILE A 63 -0.80 19.29 -12.06
N ALA A 64 -0.54 17.98 -11.94
CA ALA A 64 -1.41 16.97 -12.52
C ALA A 64 -2.79 17.16 -11.87
N ASN A 65 -3.66 17.87 -12.56
CA ASN A 65 -5.04 17.99 -12.18
C ASN A 65 -5.59 16.57 -12.15
N ILE A 66 -5.99 16.13 -10.98
CA ILE A 66 -6.77 14.91 -10.81
C ILE A 66 -8.01 15.08 -11.70
N ARG A 67 -7.94 14.55 -12.91
CA ARG A 67 -9.11 14.51 -13.79
C ARG A 67 -10.03 13.40 -13.28
N HIS A 68 -10.85 13.73 -12.30
CA HIS A 68 -12.06 12.96 -12.06
C HIS A 68 -12.91 12.96 -13.33
N ARG A 69 -13.09 11.81 -13.96
CA ARG A 69 -14.02 11.63 -15.09
C ARG A 69 -15.50 11.71 -14.67
N ARG A 70 -15.78 11.96 -13.40
CA ARG A 70 -17.13 12.32 -12.92
C ARG A 70 -17.16 13.81 -12.63
N ASN A 71 -18.23 14.46 -13.05
CA ASN A 71 -18.54 15.86 -12.72
C ASN A 71 -18.84 16.08 -11.21
N ASP A 72 -18.28 15.26 -10.34
CA ASP A 72 -18.48 15.36 -8.91
C ASP A 72 -17.41 16.26 -8.31
N SER A 73 -17.82 17.43 -7.91
CA SER A 73 -17.02 18.51 -7.31
C SER A 73 -16.50 18.19 -5.88
N GLY A 74 -16.60 16.95 -5.43
CA GLY A 74 -16.23 16.53 -4.08
C GLY A 74 -14.87 15.82 -3.95
N PRO A 75 -14.35 15.65 -2.73
CA PRO A 75 -13.11 14.91 -2.49
C PRO A 75 -13.25 13.42 -2.83
N LEU A 76 -12.14 12.79 -3.24
CA LEU A 76 -12.06 11.34 -3.36
C LEU A 76 -11.99 10.71 -1.96
N HIS A 77 -12.85 9.73 -1.71
CA HIS A 77 -12.83 8.94 -0.48
C HIS A 77 -12.22 7.57 -0.76
N VAL A 78 -11.30 7.13 0.07
CA VAL A 78 -10.63 5.83 -0.09
C VAL A 78 -10.80 5.02 1.20
N LEU A 79 -11.45 3.87 1.09
CA LEU A 79 -11.59 2.92 2.18
C LEU A 79 -10.66 1.73 1.96
N LEU A 80 -9.60 1.64 2.77
CA LEU A 80 -8.70 0.49 2.80
C LEU A 80 -9.21 -0.53 3.81
N VAL A 81 -9.77 -1.63 3.31
CA VAL A 81 -10.28 -2.77 4.11
C VAL A 81 -9.27 -3.90 4.09
N SER A 82 -9.00 -4.48 5.25
CA SER A 82 -8.06 -5.60 5.36
C SER A 82 -8.22 -6.32 6.69
N TYR A 83 -7.50 -7.41 6.86
CA TYR A 83 -7.36 -8.07 8.16
C TYR A 83 -6.05 -7.70 8.87
N ALA A 84 -5.96 -8.08 10.15
CA ALA A 84 -4.75 -7.89 10.94
C ALA A 84 -3.55 -8.62 10.30
N ARG A 85 -2.42 -7.94 10.19
CA ARG A 85 -1.13 -8.46 9.68
C ARG A 85 -1.09 -8.76 8.18
N THR A 86 -1.93 -8.13 7.38
CA THR A 86 -1.90 -8.20 5.91
C THR A 86 -0.96 -7.18 5.25
N GLY A 87 -0.30 -6.30 6.01
CA GLY A 87 0.53 -5.23 5.45
C GLY A 87 -0.20 -3.88 5.32
N SER A 88 -1.42 -3.77 5.86
CA SER A 88 -2.27 -2.58 5.72
C SER A 88 -1.68 -1.29 6.29
N SER A 89 -0.73 -1.38 7.23
CA SER A 89 -0.01 -0.18 7.70
C SER A 89 0.94 0.35 6.63
N PHE A 90 1.63 -0.54 5.90
CA PHE A 90 2.48 -0.13 4.78
C PHE A 90 1.65 0.50 3.64
N VAL A 91 0.54 -0.13 3.25
CA VAL A 91 -0.36 0.42 2.23
C VAL A 91 -0.97 1.74 2.69
N GLY A 92 -1.34 1.89 3.96
CA GLY A 92 -1.81 3.16 4.50
C GLY A 92 -0.75 4.26 4.47
N ASP A 93 0.51 3.92 4.78
CA ASP A 93 1.63 4.85 4.70
C ASP A 93 1.94 5.22 3.22
N LEU A 94 1.80 4.27 2.28
CA LEU A 94 1.88 4.51 0.85
C LEU A 94 0.77 5.45 0.37
N LEU A 95 -0.47 5.21 0.75
CA LEU A 95 -1.60 6.06 0.36
C LEU A 95 -1.48 7.48 0.91
N GLN A 96 -0.98 7.67 2.15
CA GLN A 96 -0.79 9.01 2.69
C GLN A 96 0.42 9.75 2.10
N SER A 97 1.29 9.07 1.33
CA SER A 97 2.35 9.73 0.56
C SER A 97 1.82 10.38 -0.73
N LEU A 98 0.58 10.06 -1.13
CA LEU A 98 -0.07 10.71 -2.26
C LEU A 98 -0.35 12.19 -1.95
N PRO A 99 -0.17 13.08 -2.93
CA PRO A 99 -0.36 14.51 -2.73
C PRO A 99 -1.80 14.83 -2.34
N ASN A 100 -1.95 15.85 -1.51
CA ASN A 100 -3.24 16.37 -1.07
C ASN A 100 -4.17 15.32 -0.42
N SER A 101 -3.59 14.38 0.35
CA SER A 101 -4.29 13.30 1.04
C SER A 101 -4.31 13.49 2.56
N PHE A 102 -5.42 13.14 3.19
CA PHE A 102 -5.53 13.01 4.64
C PHE A 102 -5.87 11.59 5.03
N TYR A 103 -5.05 10.99 5.89
CA TYR A 103 -5.11 9.59 6.26
C TYR A 103 -5.60 9.38 7.69
N HIS A 104 -6.69 8.65 7.85
CA HIS A 104 -7.24 8.20 9.12
C HIS A 104 -6.83 6.74 9.40
N PHE A 105 -5.89 6.56 10.33
CA PHE A 105 -5.43 5.24 10.73
C PHE A 105 -6.40 4.59 11.72
N GLU A 106 -7.09 3.54 11.30
CA GLU A 106 -8.03 2.74 12.10
C GLU A 106 -9.04 3.57 12.90
N PRO A 107 -9.89 4.38 12.25
CA PRO A 107 -10.87 5.21 12.95
C PRO A 107 -11.89 4.39 13.74
N LEU A 108 -12.09 3.12 13.41
CA LEU A 108 -13.02 2.22 14.10
C LEU A 108 -12.43 1.52 15.34
N HIS A 109 -11.15 1.76 15.69
CA HIS A 109 -10.50 1.00 16.76
C HIS A 109 -11.16 1.21 18.14
N PHE A 110 -11.78 2.33 18.38
CA PHE A 110 -12.44 2.61 19.66
C PHE A 110 -13.77 1.87 19.85
N LEU A 111 -14.38 1.37 18.76
CA LEU A 111 -15.66 0.67 18.79
C LEU A 111 -15.51 -0.82 19.09
N SER A 112 -14.40 -1.44 18.73
CA SER A 112 -14.28 -2.89 18.75
C SER A 112 -13.02 -3.42 19.40
N ASN A 113 -13.22 -4.32 20.36
CA ASN A 113 -12.20 -5.16 20.97
C ASN A 113 -12.90 -6.43 21.52
N PRO A 114 -12.72 -7.60 20.93
CA PRO A 114 -11.78 -7.98 19.85
C PRO A 114 -12.16 -7.43 18.46
N VAL A 115 -11.25 -7.63 17.49
CA VAL A 115 -11.46 -7.27 16.08
C VAL A 115 -12.72 -7.96 15.54
N LEU A 116 -13.51 -7.27 14.73
CA LEU A 116 -14.80 -7.72 14.18
C LEU A 116 -15.94 -7.94 15.20
N ASN A 117 -15.76 -7.58 16.47
CA ASN A 117 -16.87 -7.45 17.41
C ASN A 117 -17.33 -5.99 17.46
N TYR A 118 -18.20 -5.60 16.54
CA TYR A 118 -18.65 -4.23 16.35
C TYR A 118 -20.14 -4.19 15.96
N SER A 119 -20.77 -3.07 16.22
CA SER A 119 -22.05 -2.71 15.62
C SER A 119 -21.81 -2.14 14.23
N PHE A 120 -22.37 -2.78 13.20
CA PHE A 120 -22.26 -2.29 11.82
C PHE A 120 -22.83 -0.87 11.67
N VAL A 121 -23.95 -0.59 12.33
CA VAL A 121 -24.59 0.76 12.29
C VAL A 121 -23.64 1.82 12.86
N GLU A 122 -22.95 1.54 13.96
CA GLU A 122 -21.98 2.45 14.54
C GLU A 122 -20.74 2.61 13.67
N ALA A 123 -20.20 1.50 13.15
CA ALA A 123 -19.04 1.54 12.25
C ALA A 123 -19.32 2.37 10.99
N ARG A 124 -20.49 2.18 10.38
CA ARG A 124 -20.95 2.97 9.24
C ARG A 124 -21.08 4.46 9.58
N SER A 125 -21.73 4.78 10.69
CA SER A 125 -21.86 6.16 11.16
C SER A 125 -20.51 6.84 11.38
N VAL A 126 -19.55 6.13 11.95
CA VAL A 126 -18.19 6.65 12.17
C VAL A 126 -17.49 6.91 10.84
N LEU A 127 -17.53 5.97 9.90
CA LEU A 127 -16.90 6.13 8.59
C LEU A 127 -17.54 7.27 7.78
N ASP A 128 -18.86 7.42 7.82
CA ASP A 128 -19.54 8.57 7.19
C ASP A 128 -19.02 9.90 7.75
N LYS A 129 -18.97 10.04 9.08
CA LYS A 129 -18.46 11.25 9.73
C LYS A 129 -16.98 11.50 9.42
N VAL A 130 -16.16 10.45 9.33
CA VAL A 130 -14.74 10.54 8.93
C VAL A 130 -14.63 11.09 7.51
N PHE A 131 -15.37 10.53 6.57
CA PHE A 131 -15.34 10.97 5.16
C PHE A 131 -15.91 12.37 4.95
N ARG A 132 -16.89 12.79 5.76
CA ARG A 132 -17.43 14.15 5.74
C ARG A 132 -16.61 15.16 6.53
N CYS A 133 -15.42 14.79 7.02
CA CYS A 133 -14.60 15.66 7.86
C CYS A 133 -15.39 16.24 9.07
N ASN A 134 -16.10 15.36 9.77
CA ASN A 134 -16.91 15.67 10.95
C ASN A 134 -16.54 14.78 12.14
N VAL A 135 -15.24 14.63 12.38
CA VAL A 135 -14.69 13.79 13.47
C VAL A 135 -15.03 14.34 14.84
N SER A 136 -15.21 15.65 14.94
CA SER A 136 -15.62 16.34 16.18
C SER A 136 -16.95 15.85 16.73
N SER A 137 -17.85 15.37 15.88
CA SER A 137 -19.17 14.84 16.25
C SER A 137 -19.16 13.35 16.64
N ILE A 138 -17.99 12.66 16.60
CA ILE A 138 -17.90 11.25 16.97
C ILE A 138 -17.70 11.15 18.48
N GLU A 139 -18.78 10.79 19.18
CA GLU A 139 -18.75 10.64 20.63
C GLU A 139 -17.69 9.63 21.07
N GLY A 140 -16.96 9.94 22.11
CA GLY A 140 -15.95 9.06 22.69
C GLY A 140 -14.66 8.92 21.90
N PHE A 141 -14.63 9.20 20.58
CA PHE A 141 -13.47 8.98 19.72
C PHE A 141 -12.23 9.74 20.21
N LEU A 142 -12.33 11.06 20.39
CA LEU A 142 -11.20 11.88 20.82
C LEU A 142 -10.79 11.58 22.27
N LYS A 143 -11.76 11.28 23.14
CA LYS A 143 -11.50 10.83 24.52
C LYS A 143 -10.70 9.52 24.51
N TRP A 144 -11.11 8.57 23.68
CA TRP A 144 -10.40 7.30 23.50
C TRP A 144 -8.98 7.50 22.95
N GLN A 145 -8.81 8.36 21.94
CA GLN A 145 -7.50 8.67 21.35
C GLN A 145 -6.54 9.27 22.38
N ARG A 146 -7.02 10.20 23.24
CA ARG A 146 -6.22 10.79 24.33
C ARG A 146 -5.81 9.75 25.37
N LYS A 147 -6.75 8.88 25.78
CA LYS A 147 -6.49 7.81 26.77
C LYS A 147 -5.49 6.78 26.24
N ASN A 148 -5.53 6.49 24.96
CA ASN A 148 -4.75 5.43 24.32
C ASN A 148 -3.54 6.00 23.53
N LYS A 149 -2.86 6.99 24.10
CA LYS A 149 -1.66 7.62 23.48
C LYS A 149 -0.59 6.59 23.03
N GLY A 150 -0.48 5.46 23.73
CA GLY A 150 0.44 4.37 23.41
C GLY A 150 0.19 3.74 22.04
N TYR A 151 -1.06 3.69 21.58
CA TYR A 151 -1.41 3.21 20.23
C TYR A 151 -1.11 4.24 19.14
N MET A 152 -0.90 5.49 19.51
CA MET A 152 -0.38 6.57 18.66
C MET A 152 -1.07 6.66 17.29
N LYS A 153 -2.39 6.45 17.25
CA LYS A 153 -3.12 6.36 15.98
C LYS A 153 -2.96 7.62 15.12
N PHE A 154 -3.03 8.80 15.73
CA PHE A 154 -2.77 10.05 15.00
C PHE A 154 -1.31 10.21 14.54
N LYS A 155 -0.34 9.60 15.23
CA LYS A 155 1.06 9.63 14.78
C LYS A 155 1.29 8.86 13.49
N ARG A 156 0.41 7.90 13.17
CA ARG A 156 0.44 7.21 11.88
C ARG A 156 -0.04 8.10 10.73
N SER A 157 -0.80 9.14 11.01
CA SER A 157 -1.14 10.20 10.06
C SER A 157 -0.03 11.26 10.07
N PHE A 158 1.10 10.97 9.43
CA PHE A 158 2.35 11.70 9.63
C PHE A 158 2.25 13.20 9.33
N ASN A 159 1.61 13.56 8.23
CA ASN A 159 1.46 14.96 7.82
C ASN A 159 0.59 15.72 8.82
N TYR A 160 -0.53 15.13 9.24
CA TYR A 160 -1.38 15.71 10.27
C TYR A 160 -0.64 15.86 11.60
N TRP A 161 0.05 14.78 12.04
CA TRP A 161 0.80 14.82 13.32
C TRP A 161 1.91 15.88 13.31
N LYS A 162 2.61 16.04 12.23
CA LYS A 162 3.66 17.05 12.08
C LYS A 162 3.13 18.46 12.24
N GLU A 163 1.93 18.75 11.73
CA GLU A 163 1.31 20.06 11.86
C GLU A 163 0.64 20.28 13.23
N CYS A 164 -0.22 19.35 13.64
CA CYS A 164 -1.02 19.50 14.84
C CYS A 164 -0.19 19.49 16.13
N SER A 165 0.93 18.75 16.16
CA SER A 165 1.79 18.68 17.35
C SER A 165 2.47 20.01 17.66
N ARG A 166 2.83 20.78 16.63
CA ARG A 166 3.41 22.11 16.77
C ARG A 166 2.41 23.13 17.35
N LYS A 167 1.12 22.89 17.10
CA LYS A 167 0.02 23.76 17.55
C LYS A 167 -0.67 23.24 18.82
N ASN A 168 -0.20 22.12 19.37
CA ASN A 168 -0.84 21.40 20.49
C ASN A 168 -2.32 21.09 20.24
N ALA A 169 -2.71 20.84 18.99
CA ALA A 169 -4.10 20.71 18.54
C ALA A 169 -4.49 19.30 18.07
N CYS A 170 -3.62 18.29 18.26
CA CYS A 170 -3.83 16.94 17.68
C CYS A 170 -5.10 16.24 18.17
N TYR A 171 -5.66 16.64 19.30
CA TYR A 171 -6.89 16.06 19.85
C TYR A 171 -8.05 17.09 19.90
N ASN A 172 -7.95 18.15 19.12
CA ASN A 172 -9.04 19.11 18.93
C ASN A 172 -9.87 18.71 17.71
N GLY A 173 -11.16 18.37 17.92
CA GLY A 173 -12.04 17.89 16.87
C GLY A 173 -12.24 18.90 15.74
N SER A 174 -12.51 20.16 16.08
CA SER A 174 -12.68 21.21 15.07
C SER A 174 -11.40 21.46 14.26
N TYR A 175 -10.23 21.28 14.88
CA TYR A 175 -8.96 21.37 14.17
C TYR A 175 -8.76 20.20 13.20
N ILE A 176 -9.12 18.95 13.61
CA ILE A 176 -9.08 17.77 12.74
C ILE A 176 -10.00 17.98 11.55
N ASP A 177 -11.23 18.43 11.79
CA ASP A 177 -12.23 18.65 10.75
C ASP A 177 -11.79 19.74 9.76
N ALA A 178 -11.24 20.85 10.26
CA ALA A 178 -10.70 21.91 9.43
C ALA A 178 -9.46 21.43 8.62
N TYR A 179 -8.61 20.60 9.22
CA TYR A 179 -7.47 19.98 8.53
C TYR A 179 -7.95 19.07 7.41
N CYS A 180 -8.91 18.19 7.72
CA CYS A 180 -9.50 17.25 6.76
C CYS A 180 -10.06 17.97 5.52
N ARG A 181 -10.87 19.02 5.71
CA ARG A 181 -11.50 19.77 4.62
C ARG A 181 -10.53 20.49 3.67
N ARG A 182 -9.26 20.57 4.01
CA ARG A 182 -8.23 21.14 3.12
C ARG A 182 -7.70 20.14 2.09
N HIS A 183 -8.11 18.87 2.19
CA HIS A 183 -7.58 17.78 1.35
C HIS A 183 -8.63 17.30 0.36
N ASN A 184 -8.18 16.94 -0.85
CA ASN A 184 -9.03 16.42 -1.92
C ASN A 184 -9.12 14.88 -1.92
N MET A 185 -8.36 14.22 -1.04
CA MET A 185 -8.41 12.78 -0.85
C MET A 185 -8.48 12.47 0.64
N ILE A 186 -9.54 11.79 1.07
CA ILE A 186 -9.75 11.37 2.45
C ILE A 186 -9.65 9.85 2.52
N ILE A 187 -8.69 9.36 3.27
CA ILE A 187 -8.37 7.93 3.35
C ILE A 187 -8.69 7.41 4.74
N ALA A 188 -9.48 6.35 4.83
CA ALA A 188 -9.72 5.60 6.06
C ALA A 188 -9.22 4.17 5.90
N LYS A 189 -8.37 3.72 6.84
CA LYS A 189 -7.88 2.34 6.88
C LYS A 189 -8.48 1.60 8.06
N THR A 190 -9.05 0.44 7.82
CA THR A 190 -9.61 -0.41 8.87
C THR A 190 -9.26 -1.88 8.71
N ILE A 191 -9.18 -2.58 9.86
CA ILE A 191 -9.10 -4.04 9.94
C ILE A 191 -10.31 -4.59 10.73
N ARG A 192 -11.38 -3.78 10.86
CA ARG A 192 -12.45 -3.97 11.84
C ARG A 192 -13.84 -4.01 11.23
N ILE A 193 -13.94 -4.18 9.92
CA ILE A 193 -15.19 -4.48 9.20
C ILE A 193 -14.93 -5.59 8.19
N LYS A 194 -15.96 -6.35 7.87
CA LYS A 194 -15.97 -7.29 6.75
C LYS A 194 -16.09 -6.52 5.43
N LEU A 195 -15.65 -7.12 4.34
CA LEU A 195 -15.81 -6.50 3.03
C LEU A 195 -17.28 -6.34 2.64
N SER A 196 -18.15 -7.29 3.04
CA SER A 196 -19.60 -7.18 2.86
C SER A 196 -20.20 -5.91 3.47
N ASP A 197 -19.69 -5.49 4.63
CA ASP A 197 -20.17 -4.25 5.26
C ASP A 197 -19.73 -2.99 4.51
N ALA A 198 -18.61 -3.07 3.77
CA ALA A 198 -18.15 -1.96 2.95
C ALA A 198 -19.08 -1.70 1.75
N ILE A 199 -19.75 -2.73 1.21
CA ILE A 199 -20.77 -2.57 0.16
C ILE A 199 -21.92 -1.70 0.65
N GLU A 200 -22.38 -1.89 1.88
CA GLU A 200 -23.48 -1.11 2.44
C GLU A 200 -23.16 0.38 2.55
N ILE A 201 -21.85 0.73 2.63
CA ILE A 201 -21.42 2.12 2.62
C ILE A 201 -21.63 2.71 1.22
N PHE A 202 -21.37 1.97 0.13
CA PHE A 202 -21.71 2.40 -1.23
C PHE A 202 -23.20 2.61 -1.39
N ASN A 203 -24.00 1.66 -0.92
CA ASN A 203 -25.45 1.66 -1.12
C ASN A 203 -26.13 2.80 -0.36
N THR A 204 -25.63 3.12 0.83
CA THR A 204 -26.23 4.15 1.70
C THR A 204 -25.68 5.55 1.46
N HIS A 205 -24.54 5.67 0.76
CA HIS A 205 -23.89 6.96 0.47
C HIS A 205 -23.51 7.08 -1.02
N PRO A 206 -24.47 6.98 -1.94
CA PRO A 206 -24.19 6.96 -3.39
C PRO A 206 -23.57 8.26 -3.91
N HIS A 207 -23.67 9.34 -3.13
CA HIS A 207 -23.08 10.65 -3.44
C HIS A 207 -21.60 10.78 -3.03
N LEU A 208 -21.07 9.83 -2.26
CA LEU A 208 -19.63 9.82 -1.95
C LEU A 208 -18.87 9.29 -3.18
N ASN A 209 -17.88 10.05 -3.62
CA ASN A 209 -16.88 9.55 -4.57
C ASN A 209 -15.96 8.59 -3.83
N LEU A 210 -16.46 7.35 -3.59
CA LEU A 210 -15.81 6.34 -2.75
C LEU A 210 -15.14 5.27 -3.61
N LYS A 211 -13.88 4.99 -3.33
CA LYS A 211 -13.16 3.82 -3.83
C LYS A 211 -12.77 2.90 -2.68
N ILE A 212 -13.00 1.59 -2.85
CA ILE A 212 -12.62 0.58 -1.87
C ILE A 212 -11.41 -0.20 -2.38
N ILE A 213 -10.39 -0.28 -1.55
CA ILE A 213 -9.22 -1.14 -1.75
C ILE A 213 -9.30 -2.27 -0.73
N TYR A 214 -9.47 -3.50 -1.22
CA TYR A 214 -9.39 -4.69 -0.39
C TYR A 214 -7.98 -5.25 -0.42
N LEU A 215 -7.27 -5.14 0.69
CA LEU A 215 -5.91 -5.67 0.81
C LEU A 215 -5.93 -7.09 1.35
N ALA A 216 -5.61 -8.02 0.48
CA ALA A 216 -5.42 -9.43 0.80
C ALA A 216 -3.93 -9.78 1.01
N ARG A 217 -3.67 -10.86 1.71
CA ARG A 217 -2.34 -11.46 1.91
C ARG A 217 -2.47 -12.97 2.06
N ASP A 218 -1.41 -13.70 1.72
CA ASP A 218 -1.31 -15.12 2.00
C ASP A 218 -1.70 -15.41 3.47
N PRO A 219 -2.77 -16.17 3.69
CA PRO A 219 -3.24 -16.47 5.05
C PRO A 219 -2.17 -17.15 5.90
N ARG A 220 -1.28 -17.96 5.32
CA ARG A 220 -0.18 -18.62 6.00
C ARG A 220 0.83 -17.58 6.52
N GLY A 221 1.18 -16.59 5.69
CA GLY A 221 2.04 -15.48 6.07
C GLY A 221 1.43 -14.56 7.12
N SER A 222 0.13 -14.27 7.01
CA SER A 222 -0.62 -13.50 8.00
C SER A 222 -0.64 -14.19 9.36
N ILE A 223 -0.99 -15.49 9.40
CA ILE A 223 -1.03 -16.31 10.62
C ILE A 223 0.36 -16.40 11.25
N ASN A 224 1.41 -16.64 10.45
CA ASN A 224 2.79 -16.65 10.96
C ASN A 224 3.18 -15.31 11.62
N SER A 225 2.80 -14.20 11.00
CA SER A 225 3.08 -12.87 11.56
C SER A 225 2.36 -12.58 12.88
N ARG A 226 1.21 -13.22 13.12
CA ARG A 226 0.41 -13.07 14.35
C ARG A 226 1.02 -13.79 15.55
N THR A 227 1.86 -14.80 15.34
CA THR A 227 2.53 -15.53 16.43
C THR A 227 3.74 -14.79 17.01
N LYS A 228 4.22 -13.74 16.35
CA LYS A 228 5.42 -13.01 16.76
C LYS A 228 5.11 -11.98 17.86
N PHE A 229 6.03 -11.87 18.84
CA PHE A 229 5.98 -10.80 19.85
C PHE A 229 6.22 -9.41 19.19
N PRO A 230 5.54 -8.33 19.59
CA PRO A 230 4.48 -8.25 20.61
C PRO A 230 3.07 -8.51 20.09
N VAL A 231 2.89 -8.86 18.81
CA VAL A 231 1.58 -9.10 18.19
C VAL A 231 0.83 -10.21 18.91
N SER A 232 1.52 -11.31 19.24
CA SER A 232 0.93 -12.45 19.94
C SER A 232 0.29 -12.11 21.29
N GLN A 233 0.69 -11.02 21.94
CA GLN A 233 0.13 -10.64 23.25
C GLN A 233 -1.33 -10.22 23.15
N TRP A 234 -1.69 -9.38 22.15
CA TRP A 234 -3.09 -8.97 21.97
C TRP A 234 -3.87 -9.94 21.10
N CYS A 235 -3.19 -10.58 20.14
CA CYS A 235 -3.77 -11.53 19.21
C CYS A 235 -4.36 -12.76 19.91
N LYS A 236 -3.74 -13.26 20.99
CA LYS A 236 -4.22 -14.42 21.75
C LYS A 236 -5.62 -14.26 22.37
N ARG A 237 -6.15 -13.05 22.43
CA ARG A 237 -7.48 -12.73 22.95
C ARG A 237 -8.52 -12.53 21.86
N ASP A 238 -8.12 -12.67 20.59
CA ASP A 238 -8.96 -12.41 19.44
C ASP A 238 -9.12 -13.67 18.58
N PRO A 239 -10.32 -14.29 18.52
CA PRO A 239 -10.57 -15.50 17.73
C PRO A 239 -10.17 -15.36 16.26
N MET A 240 -10.42 -14.19 15.65
CA MET A 240 -10.01 -13.88 14.27
C MET A 240 -8.49 -13.91 14.08
N CYS A 241 -7.76 -13.70 15.17
CA CYS A 241 -6.32 -13.64 15.14
C CYS A 241 -5.67 -15.01 15.34
N ILE A 242 -6.21 -15.81 16.26
CA ILE A 242 -5.59 -17.07 16.68
C ILE A 242 -6.15 -18.32 16.01
N ASN A 243 -7.42 -18.29 15.60
CA ASN A 243 -8.08 -19.45 15.02
C ASN A 243 -8.07 -19.38 13.47
N PRO A 244 -7.31 -20.24 12.79
CA PRO A 244 -7.26 -20.27 11.33
C PRO A 244 -8.62 -20.49 10.67
N ASN A 245 -9.50 -21.30 11.26
CA ASN A 245 -10.82 -21.57 10.70
C ASN A 245 -11.66 -20.29 10.61
N TYR A 246 -11.72 -19.50 11.69
CA TYR A 246 -12.44 -18.22 11.66
C TYR A 246 -11.86 -17.26 10.61
N PHE A 247 -10.54 -17.15 10.56
CA PHE A 247 -9.88 -16.26 9.64
C PHE A 247 -10.08 -16.68 8.17
N CYS A 248 -9.91 -17.96 7.86
CA CYS A 248 -10.04 -18.46 6.50
C CYS A 248 -11.52 -18.51 6.04
N SER A 249 -12.46 -18.76 6.96
CA SER A 249 -13.88 -18.60 6.65
C SER A 249 -14.24 -17.17 6.29
N ALA A 250 -13.74 -16.19 7.04
CA ALA A 250 -13.97 -14.77 6.74
C ALA A 250 -13.35 -14.36 5.38
N LEU A 251 -12.15 -14.85 5.05
CA LEU A 251 -11.56 -14.62 3.73
C LEU A 251 -12.38 -15.25 2.60
N SER A 252 -12.95 -16.42 2.83
CA SER A 252 -13.81 -17.09 1.84
C SER A 252 -15.14 -16.36 1.64
N GLU A 253 -15.70 -15.78 2.71
CA GLU A 253 -16.88 -14.91 2.62
C GLU A 253 -16.55 -13.63 1.86
N ASP A 254 -15.41 -13.01 2.15
CA ASP A 254 -14.95 -11.81 1.44
C ASP A 254 -14.73 -12.07 -0.05
N LEU A 255 -14.25 -13.26 -0.46
CA LEU A 255 -14.09 -13.60 -1.88
C LEU A 255 -15.42 -13.61 -2.65
N LYS A 256 -16.52 -14.02 -2.02
CA LYS A 256 -17.86 -13.89 -2.63
C LYS A 256 -18.18 -12.42 -2.87
N THR A 257 -17.90 -11.58 -1.89
CA THR A 257 -18.07 -10.13 -1.99
C THR A 257 -17.15 -9.51 -3.05
N VAL A 258 -15.90 -9.99 -3.14
CA VAL A 258 -14.96 -9.61 -4.21
C VAL A 258 -15.56 -9.87 -5.57
N CYS A 259 -16.14 -11.06 -5.80
CA CYS A 259 -16.77 -11.39 -7.09
C CYS A 259 -17.90 -10.39 -7.44
N THR A 260 -18.75 -10.08 -6.47
CA THR A 260 -19.83 -9.11 -6.67
C THR A 260 -19.28 -7.73 -7.02
N LEU A 261 -18.36 -7.19 -6.21
CA LEU A 261 -17.80 -5.86 -6.40
C LEU A 261 -16.97 -5.74 -7.69
N SER A 262 -16.18 -6.75 -8.04
CA SER A 262 -15.38 -6.75 -9.27
C SER A 262 -16.25 -6.74 -10.52
N LYS A 263 -17.46 -7.30 -10.46
CA LYS A 263 -18.43 -7.30 -11.55
C LYS A 263 -19.25 -6.00 -11.61
N GLU A 264 -19.77 -5.56 -10.45
CA GLU A 264 -20.76 -4.47 -10.38
C GLU A 264 -20.10 -3.08 -10.27
N ARG A 265 -18.90 -3.01 -9.70
CA ARG A 265 -18.20 -1.75 -9.38
C ARG A 265 -16.70 -1.78 -9.75
N PRO A 266 -16.32 -2.22 -10.97
CA PRO A 266 -14.91 -2.38 -11.34
C PRO A 266 -14.12 -1.06 -11.27
N GLU A 267 -14.76 0.08 -11.47
CA GLU A 267 -14.12 1.40 -11.39
C GLU A 267 -13.91 1.90 -9.95
N ASP A 268 -14.68 1.35 -8.99
CA ASP A 268 -14.69 1.83 -7.60
C ASP A 268 -14.12 0.80 -6.61
N PHE A 269 -13.77 -0.39 -7.10
CA PHE A 269 -13.25 -1.48 -6.29
C PHE A 269 -11.95 -2.08 -6.84
N MET A 270 -10.97 -2.29 -5.98
CA MET A 270 -9.69 -2.91 -6.33
C MET A 270 -9.27 -3.93 -5.28
N VAL A 271 -8.87 -5.10 -5.73
CA VAL A 271 -8.13 -6.05 -4.88
C VAL A 271 -6.63 -5.79 -5.02
N LEU A 272 -5.98 -5.61 -3.88
CA LEU A 272 -4.54 -5.47 -3.77
C LEU A 272 -3.97 -6.66 -3.00
N ARG A 273 -3.08 -7.44 -3.62
CA ARG A 273 -2.39 -8.52 -2.93
C ARG A 273 -1.05 -8.00 -2.38
N TYR A 274 -0.83 -8.20 -1.07
CA TYR A 274 0.37 -7.75 -0.37
C TYR A 274 1.66 -8.26 -1.03
N GLU A 275 1.63 -9.48 -1.51
CA GLU A 275 2.77 -10.12 -2.15
C GLU A 275 3.12 -9.45 -3.48
N ASP A 276 2.13 -9.08 -4.31
CA ASP A 276 2.38 -8.35 -5.56
C ASP A 276 3.05 -7.01 -5.27
N LEU A 277 2.53 -6.26 -4.30
CA LEU A 277 3.12 -5.00 -3.86
C LEU A 277 4.52 -5.17 -3.27
N SER A 278 4.79 -6.31 -2.63
CA SER A 278 6.08 -6.58 -1.99
C SER A 278 7.15 -7.02 -2.99
N LEU A 279 6.77 -7.72 -4.06
CA LEU A 279 7.69 -8.24 -5.08
C LEU A 279 7.91 -7.25 -6.22
N ASP A 280 6.88 -6.51 -6.61
CA ASP A 280 6.93 -5.43 -7.58
C ASP A 280 6.26 -4.16 -7.00
N PRO A 281 6.98 -3.42 -6.13
CA PRO A 281 6.43 -2.24 -5.49
C PRO A 281 6.03 -1.13 -6.47
N PHE A 282 6.82 -0.92 -7.51
CA PHE A 282 6.57 0.17 -8.47
C PHE A 282 5.46 -0.17 -9.45
N GLY A 283 5.46 -1.36 -10.06
CA GLY A 283 4.41 -1.77 -10.99
C GLY A 283 3.06 -1.88 -10.30
N THR A 284 3.01 -2.47 -9.10
CA THR A 284 1.78 -2.57 -8.32
C THR A 284 1.28 -1.20 -7.85
N THR A 285 2.18 -0.30 -7.43
CA THR A 285 1.79 1.06 -7.07
C THR A 285 1.33 1.85 -8.29
N SER A 286 1.92 1.65 -9.46
CA SER A 286 1.44 2.30 -10.70
C SER A 286 -0.02 1.95 -10.99
N ARG A 287 -0.41 0.66 -10.86
CA ARG A 287 -1.82 0.24 -11.01
C ARG A 287 -2.71 0.87 -9.93
N LEU A 288 -2.25 0.90 -8.68
CA LEU A 288 -2.97 1.50 -7.56
C LEU A 288 -3.25 2.99 -7.78
N VAL A 289 -2.24 3.77 -8.17
CA VAL A 289 -2.42 5.21 -8.37
C VAL A 289 -3.26 5.52 -9.60
N GLN A 290 -3.18 4.72 -10.67
CA GLN A 290 -4.07 4.81 -11.82
C GLN A 290 -5.53 4.53 -11.43
N PHE A 291 -5.78 3.51 -10.61
CA PHE A 291 -7.10 3.26 -10.03
C PHE A 291 -7.63 4.46 -9.24
N LEU A 292 -6.76 5.19 -8.54
CA LEU A 292 -7.11 6.41 -7.80
C LEU A 292 -7.20 7.67 -8.68
N GLY A 293 -6.94 7.57 -9.99
CA GLY A 293 -7.08 8.66 -10.95
C GLY A 293 -5.80 9.45 -11.24
N PHE A 294 -4.65 9.00 -10.75
CA PHE A 294 -3.35 9.59 -11.12
C PHE A 294 -2.84 9.00 -12.44
N GLN A 295 -2.12 9.79 -13.22
CA GLN A 295 -1.52 9.32 -14.48
C GLN A 295 -0.23 8.50 -14.25
N SER A 296 0.52 8.83 -13.22
CA SER A 296 1.77 8.19 -12.84
C SER A 296 2.00 8.27 -11.34
N ILE A 297 2.98 7.54 -10.84
CA ILE A 297 3.37 7.60 -9.42
C ILE A 297 3.89 9.01 -9.10
N PRO A 298 3.30 9.72 -8.12
CA PRO A 298 3.79 11.02 -7.70
C PRO A 298 5.21 10.95 -7.10
N PRO A 299 6.05 12.00 -7.22
CA PRO A 299 7.43 11.99 -6.73
C PRO A 299 7.58 11.70 -5.24
N GLU A 300 6.64 12.17 -4.41
CA GLU A 300 6.63 11.91 -2.96
C GLU A 300 6.37 10.43 -2.68
N THR A 301 5.49 9.81 -3.46
CA THR A 301 5.17 8.38 -3.38
C THR A 301 6.31 7.52 -3.90
N GLU A 302 6.98 7.95 -4.96
CA GLU A 302 8.21 7.31 -5.45
C GLU A 302 9.32 7.34 -4.39
N THR A 303 9.51 8.49 -3.74
CA THR A 303 10.45 8.64 -2.61
C THR A 303 10.09 7.71 -1.46
N PHE A 304 8.80 7.58 -1.13
CA PHE A 304 8.32 6.63 -0.13
C PHE A 304 8.69 5.19 -0.51
N LEU A 305 8.42 4.75 -1.73
CA LEU A 305 8.76 3.40 -2.19
C LEU A 305 10.27 3.13 -2.09
N ASN A 306 11.10 4.03 -2.61
CA ASN A 306 12.56 3.90 -2.56
C ASN A 306 13.10 3.73 -1.13
N THR A 307 12.50 4.40 -0.15
CA THR A 307 12.95 4.35 1.24
C THR A 307 12.39 3.20 2.05
N HIS A 308 11.23 2.63 1.66
CA HIS A 308 10.49 1.65 2.48
C HIS A 308 10.55 0.22 1.93
N THR A 309 10.96 0.02 0.65
CA THR A 309 10.96 -1.31 0.02
C THR A 309 12.35 -1.88 -0.25
N SER A 310 13.38 -1.04 -0.24
CA SER A 310 14.77 -1.44 -0.48
C SER A 310 15.61 -1.49 0.81
N VAL A 311 16.65 -2.34 0.81
CA VAL A 311 17.64 -2.42 1.91
C VAL A 311 18.61 -1.24 1.90
N ILE A 312 18.67 -0.48 0.80
CA ILE A 312 19.67 0.56 0.54
C ILE A 312 19.22 1.90 1.13
N GLY A 313 18.85 1.90 2.37
CA GLY A 313 18.57 3.15 3.06
C GLY A 313 19.20 3.14 4.44
N ASN A 314 20.32 3.87 4.61
CA ASN A 314 20.80 4.31 5.92
C ASN A 314 19.79 5.29 6.58
N VAL A 315 18.49 5.11 6.34
CA VAL A 315 17.46 5.84 7.05
C VAL A 315 17.43 5.27 8.45
N ARG A 316 18.02 6.01 9.37
CA ARG A 316 17.88 5.79 10.81
C ARG A 316 16.40 5.98 11.15
N ASP A 317 15.62 4.93 10.96
CA ASP A 317 14.25 4.88 11.44
C ASP A 317 14.32 5.00 12.97
N LYS A 318 13.64 5.96 13.52
CA LYS A 318 13.48 6.15 14.97
C LYS A 318 12.94 4.89 15.66
N TYR A 319 12.36 3.97 14.90
CA TYR A 319 11.87 2.65 15.32
C TYR A 319 12.90 1.52 15.14
N ARG A 320 14.02 1.77 14.43
CA ARG A 320 15.11 0.82 14.23
C ARG A 320 15.98 0.63 15.49
N THR A 321 15.88 1.54 16.45
CA THR A 321 16.60 1.45 17.74
C THR A 321 16.06 0.34 18.66
N GLN A 322 14.95 -0.33 18.29
CA GLN A 322 14.37 -1.44 19.07
C GLN A 322 14.67 -2.83 18.48
N GLY A 323 15.65 -2.96 17.58
CA GLY A 323 16.03 -4.25 16.99
C GLY A 323 15.38 -4.51 15.63
N VAL A 324 16.06 -5.31 14.82
CA VAL A 324 15.90 -5.51 13.37
C VAL A 324 14.51 -6.00 12.94
N ASP A 325 13.64 -6.44 13.84
CA ASP A 325 12.37 -7.11 13.55
C ASP A 325 11.15 -6.56 14.28
N TYR A 326 11.08 -5.22 14.49
CA TYR A 326 9.87 -4.67 15.09
C TYR A 326 8.65 -4.92 14.18
N PRO A 327 7.65 -5.70 14.62
CA PRO A 327 6.56 -6.18 13.75
C PRO A 327 5.68 -5.11 13.13
N TYR A 328 5.74 -3.87 13.62
CA TYR A 328 4.95 -2.74 13.14
C TYR A 328 5.76 -1.77 12.27
N SER A 329 7.03 -2.05 12.01
CA SER A 329 7.83 -1.26 11.06
C SER A 329 7.29 -1.41 9.64
N THR A 330 7.28 -0.32 8.89
CA THR A 330 6.97 -0.30 7.45
C THR A 330 8.23 -0.17 6.59
N PHE A 331 9.40 -0.04 7.22
CA PHE A 331 10.71 -0.06 6.56
C PHE A 331 11.25 -1.48 6.55
N ARG A 332 11.23 -2.15 5.41
CA ARG A 332 11.69 -3.54 5.27
C ARG A 332 12.15 -3.83 3.85
N ASN A 333 13.00 -4.85 3.71
CA ASN A 333 13.08 -5.53 2.43
C ASN A 333 11.73 -6.21 2.17
N SER A 334 10.95 -5.64 1.25
CA SER A 334 9.56 -6.05 1.00
C SER A 334 9.50 -7.49 0.47
N SER A 335 10.35 -7.85 -0.48
CA SER A 335 10.35 -9.18 -1.11
C SER A 335 10.69 -10.29 -0.12
N ILE A 336 11.69 -10.08 0.76
CA ILE A 336 12.03 -11.04 1.82
C ILE A 336 10.88 -11.17 2.81
N THR A 337 10.24 -10.05 3.18
CA THR A 337 9.15 -10.05 4.18
C THR A 337 7.92 -10.81 3.69
N ALA A 338 7.60 -10.74 2.40
CA ALA A 338 6.46 -11.43 1.81
C ALA A 338 6.56 -12.96 1.95
N THR A 339 7.77 -13.51 1.79
CA THR A 339 8.01 -14.96 1.68
C THR A 339 8.68 -15.60 2.90
N SER A 340 9.18 -14.80 3.86
CA SER A 340 9.95 -15.29 5.01
C SER A 340 9.23 -16.34 5.87
N TRP A 341 7.90 -16.33 5.92
CA TRP A 341 7.09 -17.32 6.64
C TRP A 341 7.35 -18.74 6.14
N ARG A 342 7.70 -18.91 4.87
CA ARG A 342 8.00 -20.20 4.24
C ARG A 342 9.22 -20.87 4.88
N LEU A 343 10.19 -20.07 5.35
CA LEU A 343 11.38 -20.56 6.05
C LEU A 343 11.13 -20.77 7.56
N GLN A 344 10.11 -20.14 8.13
CA GLN A 344 9.84 -20.11 9.57
C GLN A 344 8.82 -21.16 10.02
N MET A 345 7.93 -21.60 9.14
CA MET A 345 6.88 -22.57 9.48
C MET A 345 7.30 -24.01 9.13
N SER A 346 6.89 -24.97 9.95
CA SER A 346 7.01 -26.37 9.63
C SER A 346 6.06 -26.74 8.49
N PHE A 347 6.47 -27.69 7.64
CA PHE A 347 5.61 -28.16 6.53
C PHE A 347 4.27 -28.72 7.03
N LYS A 348 4.27 -29.47 8.15
CA LYS A 348 3.04 -29.98 8.78
C LYS A 348 2.03 -28.85 9.06
N ARG A 349 2.50 -27.72 9.59
CA ARG A 349 1.64 -26.56 9.85
C ARG A 349 1.18 -25.88 8.56
N VAL A 350 2.03 -25.80 7.57
CA VAL A 350 1.68 -25.25 6.24
C VAL A 350 0.61 -26.10 5.57
N ALA A 351 0.77 -27.44 5.56
CA ALA A 351 -0.21 -28.37 5.01
C ALA A 351 -1.58 -28.23 5.68
N LEU A 352 -1.62 -28.16 7.01
CA LEU A 352 -2.86 -27.91 7.75
C LEU A 352 -3.53 -26.60 7.32
N LEU A 353 -2.75 -25.53 7.22
CA LEU A 353 -3.31 -24.23 6.82
C LEU A 353 -3.75 -24.21 5.36
N GLN A 354 -3.11 -24.96 4.48
CA GLN A 354 -3.54 -25.12 3.09
C GLN A 354 -4.92 -25.74 3.01
N THR A 355 -5.16 -26.83 3.76
CA THR A 355 -6.48 -27.46 3.84
C THR A 355 -7.51 -26.49 4.42
N THR A 356 -7.20 -25.84 5.54
CA THR A 356 -8.11 -24.93 6.23
C THR A 356 -8.49 -23.71 5.39
N CYS A 357 -7.52 -23.15 4.62
CA CYS A 357 -7.68 -21.91 3.86
C CYS A 357 -7.79 -22.17 2.35
N GLN A 358 -8.11 -23.38 1.90
CA GLN A 358 -8.07 -23.76 0.49
C GLN A 358 -8.80 -22.77 -0.42
N THR A 359 -10.04 -22.43 -0.11
CA THR A 359 -10.82 -21.45 -0.89
C THR A 359 -10.12 -20.10 -1.01
N ALA A 360 -9.60 -19.58 0.11
CA ALA A 360 -8.89 -18.29 0.09
C ALA A 360 -7.58 -18.36 -0.71
N LEU A 361 -6.84 -19.47 -0.60
CA LEU A 361 -5.60 -19.65 -1.35
C LEU A 361 -5.87 -19.72 -2.87
N THR A 362 -6.85 -20.51 -3.28
CA THR A 362 -7.24 -20.64 -4.69
C THR A 362 -7.76 -19.30 -5.24
N GLY A 363 -8.72 -18.67 -4.55
CA GLY A 363 -9.33 -17.42 -5.02
C GLY A 363 -8.37 -16.23 -5.08
N LEU A 364 -7.28 -16.25 -4.31
CA LEU A 364 -6.24 -15.23 -4.32
C LEU A 364 -4.99 -15.64 -5.15
N GLY A 365 -5.02 -16.79 -5.81
CA GLY A 365 -3.94 -17.26 -6.69
C GLY A 365 -2.65 -17.67 -5.97
N PHE A 366 -2.76 -18.18 -4.75
CA PHE A 366 -1.59 -18.65 -4.00
C PHE A 366 -1.29 -20.12 -4.27
N TYR A 367 -0.01 -20.41 -4.47
CA TYR A 367 0.47 -21.77 -4.70
C TYR A 367 0.30 -22.68 -3.47
N SER A 368 -0.08 -23.94 -3.71
CA SER A 368 -0.14 -25.00 -2.68
C SER A 368 1.09 -25.91 -2.77
N TYR A 369 1.83 -25.98 -1.68
CA TYR A 369 3.08 -26.77 -1.60
C TYR A 369 2.79 -28.21 -1.20
N SER A 370 3.30 -29.17 -1.97
CA SER A 370 3.13 -30.61 -1.73
C SER A 370 4.29 -31.24 -0.94
N THR A 371 5.45 -30.58 -0.88
CA THR A 371 6.66 -31.08 -0.23
C THR A 371 7.41 -29.96 0.51
N VAL A 372 8.33 -30.34 1.39
CA VAL A 372 9.26 -29.40 2.03
C VAL A 372 10.11 -28.69 0.98
N ALA A 373 10.58 -29.42 -0.05
CA ALA A 373 11.38 -28.86 -1.13
C ALA A 373 10.62 -27.79 -1.89
N SER A 374 9.37 -28.06 -2.30
CA SER A 374 8.53 -27.05 -2.98
C SER A 374 8.25 -25.84 -2.08
N LEU A 375 8.00 -26.02 -0.79
CA LEU A 375 7.82 -24.93 0.16
C LEU A 375 9.08 -24.03 0.25
N ARG A 376 10.27 -24.58 0.09
CA ARG A 376 11.54 -23.84 0.19
C ARG A 376 12.04 -23.33 -1.18
N SER A 377 11.40 -23.74 -2.30
CA SER A 377 11.72 -23.23 -3.62
C SER A 377 11.35 -21.74 -3.78
N ASN A 378 11.80 -21.11 -4.87
CA ASN A 378 11.51 -19.71 -5.17
C ASN A 378 10.16 -19.48 -5.88
N ILE A 379 9.32 -20.52 -6.02
CA ILE A 379 7.99 -20.38 -6.64
C ILE A 379 7.07 -19.64 -5.67
N ASN A 380 6.55 -18.49 -6.09
CA ASN A 380 5.73 -17.63 -5.26
C ASN A 380 4.25 -17.70 -5.60
N PHE A 381 3.87 -17.57 -6.87
CA PHE A 381 2.48 -17.53 -7.33
C PHE A 381 2.36 -18.15 -8.71
N ASP A 382 1.18 -18.63 -9.04
CA ASP A 382 0.87 -19.14 -10.37
C ASP A 382 0.32 -18.04 -11.29
N THR A 383 -0.33 -17.01 -10.73
CA THR A 383 -1.03 -15.99 -11.51
C THR A 383 -1.03 -14.63 -10.79
N ASN A 384 -1.27 -13.55 -11.53
CA ASN A 384 -1.58 -12.26 -10.92
C ASN A 384 -2.95 -12.32 -10.21
N VAL A 385 -3.20 -11.37 -9.29
CA VAL A 385 -4.41 -11.40 -8.45
C VAL A 385 -5.70 -11.21 -9.26
N ASP A 386 -5.67 -10.41 -10.31
CA ASP A 386 -6.87 -10.13 -11.11
C ASP A 386 -7.28 -11.35 -11.92
N ASP A 387 -6.31 -12.11 -12.47
CA ASP A 387 -6.56 -13.37 -13.18
C ASP A 387 -7.08 -14.45 -12.24
N ALA A 388 -6.49 -14.58 -11.04
CA ALA A 388 -6.95 -15.52 -10.03
C ALA A 388 -8.40 -15.24 -9.61
N ILE A 389 -8.76 -13.97 -9.38
CA ILE A 389 -10.11 -13.56 -9.04
C ILE A 389 -11.07 -13.82 -10.19
N ARG A 390 -10.70 -13.48 -11.43
CA ARG A 390 -11.55 -13.78 -12.59
C ARG A 390 -11.85 -15.27 -12.71
N ALA A 391 -10.82 -16.12 -12.60
CA ALA A 391 -10.97 -17.56 -12.65
C ALA A 391 -11.87 -18.09 -11.53
N PHE A 392 -11.64 -17.61 -10.30
CA PHE A 392 -12.45 -17.99 -9.14
C PHE A 392 -13.92 -17.59 -9.28
N CYS A 393 -14.18 -16.37 -9.75
CA CYS A 393 -15.55 -15.86 -9.90
C CYS A 393 -16.30 -16.43 -11.10
N SER A 394 -15.61 -16.97 -12.10
CA SER A 394 -16.23 -17.64 -13.25
C SER A 394 -16.60 -19.10 -12.97
N GLY A 395 -15.99 -19.71 -11.94
CA GLY A 395 -16.26 -21.10 -11.54
C GLY A 395 -17.29 -21.25 -10.42
N ASN A 396 -17.79 -20.15 -9.89
CA ASN A 396 -18.87 -20.05 -8.92
C ASN A 396 -20.08 -19.36 -9.52
#